data_5df5943bdee3a2c51474f600f5543b01
#
_entry.id   5df5943bdee3a2c51474f600f5543b01
#
_cell.length_a   1.000
_cell.length_b   1.000
_cell.length_c   1.000
_cell.angle_alpha   90.00
_cell.angle_beta   90.00
_cell.angle_gamma   90.00
#
_symmetry.space_group_name_H-M   'P 1'
#
loop_
_entity.id
_entity.type
_entity.pdbx_description
1 polymer ?
#
loop_
_entity_poly.entity_id
_entity_poly.type
_entity_poly.pdbx_seq_one_letter_code
_entity_poly.pdbx_strand_id
1 'polypeptide(L)'
;MPVFPPYDAPKADAGFMPDRTNFLKGLGGDDGTSLQLRGLGWQGDTSVMYSDAVLDHFQNPRNVGTLDGATATISVENPVCGDILELSARMDAGRIAEARFRTRGCVTAVACSSLLTELLHGKTPAEARVITPEQISETLGGLPPATFHAAQLARDAAQALLAKLK
;
A
#
# COMPACT_ATOMS: atom_id res chain seq x y z
N MET A 1 22.66 5.94 2.92
CA MET A 1 21.57 5.05 2.48
C MET A 1 20.98 4.40 3.71
N PRO A 2 19.69 4.53 3.96
CA PRO A 2 19.08 3.80 5.06
C PRO A 2 19.18 2.30 4.77
N VAL A 3 19.89 1.59 5.64
CA VAL A 3 20.01 0.13 5.58
C VAL A 3 18.76 -0.44 6.23
N PHE A 4 17.86 -1.00 5.44
CA PHE A 4 16.76 -1.79 5.97
C PHE A 4 17.34 -3.07 6.59
N PRO A 5 16.94 -3.45 7.83
CA PRO A 5 17.26 -4.76 8.34
C PRO A 5 16.68 -5.83 7.38
N PRO A 6 17.32 -7.01 7.28
CA PRO A 6 16.79 -8.08 6.46
C PRO A 6 15.36 -8.37 6.93
N TYR A 7 14.42 -8.28 5.99
CA TYR A 7 13.03 -8.67 6.21
C TYR A 7 12.97 -10.19 6.12
N ASP A 8 12.89 -10.85 7.28
CA ASP A 8 12.44 -12.24 7.32
C ASP A 8 10.97 -12.24 6.93
N ALA A 9 10.71 -12.58 5.67
CA ALA A 9 9.35 -12.90 5.25
C ALA A 9 8.84 -13.99 6.20
N PRO A 10 7.68 -13.81 6.84
CA PRO A 10 7.05 -14.92 7.53
C PRO A 10 6.90 -16.02 6.48
N LYS A 11 7.54 -17.18 6.78
CA LYS A 11 7.32 -18.39 5.99
C LYS A 11 5.82 -18.53 5.88
N ALA A 12 5.32 -18.69 4.65
CA ALA A 12 3.92 -18.98 4.39
C ALA A 12 3.60 -20.33 5.01
N ASP A 13 3.48 -20.37 6.32
CA ASP A 13 2.79 -21.45 7.01
C ASP A 13 1.32 -21.24 6.69
N ALA A 14 0.85 -22.10 5.78
CA ALA A 14 -0.55 -22.29 5.49
C ALA A 14 -1.29 -22.66 6.78
N GLY A 15 -1.69 -21.67 7.59
CA GLY A 15 -2.35 -21.93 8.86
C GLY A 15 -2.82 -20.72 9.64
N PHE A 16 -2.32 -19.54 9.38
CA PHE A 16 -2.78 -18.34 10.08
C PHE A 16 -3.55 -17.41 9.13
N MET A 17 -4.72 -17.85 8.70
CA MET A 17 -5.81 -16.94 8.41
C MET A 17 -6.53 -16.68 9.73
N PRO A 18 -6.51 -15.47 10.29
CA PRO A 18 -7.44 -15.14 11.35
C PRO A 18 -8.85 -15.28 10.75
N ASP A 19 -9.60 -16.25 11.28
CA ASP A 19 -10.99 -16.48 10.94
C ASP A 19 -11.74 -15.15 11.09
N ARG A 20 -12.25 -14.64 9.97
CA ARG A 20 -13.06 -13.40 9.91
C ARG A 20 -14.23 -13.42 10.90
N THR A 21 -14.69 -14.60 11.31
CA THR A 21 -15.77 -14.78 12.26
C THR A 21 -15.35 -14.56 13.71
N ASN A 22 -14.08 -14.74 14.07
CA ASN A 22 -13.62 -14.57 15.45
C ASN A 22 -13.23 -13.12 15.80
N PHE A 23 -12.83 -12.31 14.82
CA PHE A 23 -12.54 -10.89 15.07
C PHE A 23 -13.84 -10.11 15.40
N LEU A 24 -14.96 -10.47 14.77
CA LEU A 24 -16.27 -9.85 15.02
C LEU A 24 -16.96 -10.41 16.30
N LYS A 25 -16.59 -11.61 16.77
CA LYS A 25 -17.13 -12.17 18.01
C LYS A 25 -16.51 -11.62 19.28
N GLY A 26 -15.34 -11.00 19.20
CA GLY A 26 -14.69 -10.35 20.36
C GLY A 26 -15.27 -8.98 20.72
N LEU A 27 -16.18 -8.42 19.91
CA LEU A 27 -16.81 -7.11 20.12
C LEU A 27 -18.33 -7.21 20.42
N GLY A 28 -18.89 -8.41 20.48
CA GLY A 28 -20.29 -8.65 20.80
C GLY A 28 -20.43 -9.54 22.02
N GLY A 29 -20.42 -8.97 23.22
CA GLY A 29 -20.96 -9.63 24.40
C GLY A 29 -22.48 -9.72 24.28
N ASP A 30 -23.01 -10.93 24.06
CA ASP A 30 -24.42 -11.24 24.18
C ASP A 30 -24.81 -11.30 25.67
N ASP A 31 -24.87 -10.16 26.31
CA ASP A 31 -25.58 -9.99 27.55
C ASP A 31 -26.34 -8.67 27.51
N GLY A 32 -27.58 -8.79 27.14
CA GLY A 32 -28.73 -7.87 27.15
C GLY A 32 -28.67 -6.60 28.02
N THR A 33 -27.52 -5.99 28.19
CA THR A 33 -27.35 -4.70 28.85
C THR A 33 -27.07 -3.65 27.79
N SER A 34 -28.14 -3.18 27.16
CA SER A 34 -28.10 -1.94 26.38
C SER A 34 -27.76 -0.78 27.31
N LEU A 35 -26.50 -0.59 27.63
CA LEU A 35 -26.03 0.66 28.20
C LEU A 35 -26.17 1.74 27.15
N GLN A 36 -27.25 2.51 27.29
CA GLN A 36 -27.45 3.75 26.57
C GLN A 36 -26.32 4.73 26.86
N LEU A 37 -25.23 4.64 26.10
CA LEU A 37 -24.29 5.74 25.90
C LEU A 37 -24.83 6.69 24.81
N ARG A 38 -26.12 7.09 24.98
CA ARG A 38 -26.66 8.26 24.30
C ARG A 38 -26.21 9.50 25.09
N GLY A 39 -25.10 10.11 24.66
CA GLY A 39 -24.73 11.38 25.26
C GLY A 39 -23.34 11.93 24.95
N LEU A 40 -22.47 11.20 24.30
CA LEU A 40 -21.22 11.77 23.83
C LEU A 40 -21.18 11.51 22.32
N GLY A 41 -21.37 12.56 21.54
CA GLY A 41 -21.45 12.55 20.06
C GLY A 41 -20.16 12.12 19.36
N TRP A 42 -19.65 10.94 19.68
CA TRP A 42 -18.67 10.21 18.91
C TRP A 42 -19.40 9.19 18.03
N GLN A 43 -20.15 9.70 17.09
CA GLN A 43 -20.49 8.93 15.89
C GLN A 43 -19.29 9.04 14.93
N GLY A 44 -18.14 8.62 15.39
CA GLY A 44 -17.01 8.36 14.50
C GLY A 44 -17.25 7.03 13.83
N ASP A 45 -17.97 7.06 12.71
CA ASP A 45 -17.96 5.97 11.76
C ASP A 45 -16.52 5.82 11.28
N THR A 46 -15.78 4.87 11.86
CA THR A 46 -14.40 4.57 11.46
C THR A 46 -14.34 4.00 10.04
N SER A 47 -15.46 3.69 9.42
CA SER A 47 -15.59 3.31 8.01
C SER A 47 -15.41 4.51 7.05
N VAL A 48 -15.43 5.75 7.58
CA VAL A 48 -15.33 6.98 6.76
C VAL A 48 -13.87 7.40 6.50
N MET A 49 -12.88 6.80 7.17
CA MET A 49 -11.48 7.24 6.99
C MET A 49 -10.78 6.62 5.78
N TYR A 50 -11.13 5.39 5.40
CA TYR A 50 -10.50 4.68 4.29
C TYR A 50 -11.53 3.86 3.51
N SER A 51 -11.41 3.87 2.19
CA SER A 51 -12.22 3.03 1.32
C SER A 51 -11.89 1.54 1.54
N ASP A 52 -12.81 0.66 1.14
CA ASP A 52 -12.58 -0.80 1.15
C ASP A 52 -11.35 -1.18 0.33
N ALA A 53 -11.08 -0.46 -0.76
CA ALA A 53 -9.91 -0.68 -1.60
C ALA A 53 -8.60 -0.35 -0.86
N VAL A 54 -8.55 0.74 -0.11
CA VAL A 54 -7.38 1.08 0.74
C VAL A 54 -7.17 0.02 1.80
N LEU A 55 -8.22 -0.41 2.47
CA LEU A 55 -8.14 -1.43 3.51
C LEU A 55 -7.72 -2.79 2.95
N ASP A 56 -8.21 -3.17 1.78
CA ASP A 56 -7.82 -4.42 1.12
C ASP A 56 -6.34 -4.40 0.73
N HIS A 57 -5.86 -3.35 0.09
CA HIS A 57 -4.45 -3.21 -0.26
C HIS A 57 -3.52 -3.11 0.96
N PHE A 58 -4.01 -2.60 2.07
CA PHE A 58 -3.26 -2.55 3.33
C PHE A 58 -3.20 -3.92 4.03
N GLN A 59 -4.33 -4.63 4.10
CA GLN A 59 -4.43 -5.94 4.78
C GLN A 59 -3.83 -7.08 3.95
N ASN A 60 -3.93 -6.98 2.64
CA ASN A 60 -3.45 -7.97 1.68
C ASN A 60 -2.56 -7.28 0.62
N PRO A 61 -1.43 -6.70 1.00
CA PRO A 61 -0.60 -5.96 0.07
C PRO A 61 -0.01 -6.88 -1.01
N ARG A 62 -0.11 -6.46 -2.27
CA ARG A 62 0.39 -7.20 -3.43
C ARG A 62 1.86 -6.89 -3.65
N ASN A 63 2.62 -7.90 -4.07
CA ASN A 63 4.01 -7.73 -4.51
C ASN A 63 4.95 -7.12 -3.45
N VAL A 64 4.73 -7.43 -2.17
CA VAL A 64 5.63 -7.00 -1.08
C VAL A 64 6.94 -7.77 -1.15
N GLY A 65 8.04 -7.10 -0.87
CA GLY A 65 9.36 -7.69 -0.72
C GLY A 65 10.42 -7.07 -1.62
N THR A 66 11.55 -7.76 -1.72
CA THR A 66 12.65 -7.44 -2.63
C THR A 66 12.55 -8.28 -3.90
N LEU A 67 13.17 -7.80 -4.96
CA LEU A 67 13.22 -8.50 -6.24
C LEU A 67 14.68 -8.86 -6.57
N ASP A 68 15.00 -10.14 -6.47
CA ASP A 68 16.31 -10.63 -6.90
C ASP A 68 16.45 -10.51 -8.43
N GLY A 69 17.58 -9.97 -8.89
CA GLY A 69 17.78 -9.71 -10.31
C GLY A 69 16.93 -8.56 -10.86
N ALA A 70 16.56 -7.60 -10.02
CA ALA A 70 15.88 -6.39 -10.47
C ALA A 70 16.72 -5.64 -11.50
N THR A 71 16.09 -5.16 -12.56
CA THR A 71 16.73 -4.27 -13.55
C THR A 71 17.02 -2.91 -12.91
N ALA A 72 16.15 -2.45 -12.03
CA ALA A 72 16.36 -1.23 -11.26
C ALA A 72 15.71 -1.34 -9.88
N THR A 73 16.35 -0.69 -8.90
CA THR A 73 15.82 -0.49 -7.54
C THR A 73 16.05 0.96 -7.15
N ILE A 74 15.05 1.55 -6.50
CA ILE A 74 15.09 2.93 -5.97
C ILE A 74 14.55 2.95 -4.55
N SER A 75 14.89 4.02 -3.84
CA SER A 75 14.28 4.37 -2.56
C SER A 75 13.94 5.85 -2.58
N VAL A 76 12.72 6.17 -2.19
CA VAL A 76 12.23 7.55 -2.09
C VAL A 76 11.66 7.76 -0.69
N GLU A 77 11.93 8.90 -0.11
CA GLU A 77 11.40 9.33 1.19
C GLU A 77 10.51 10.55 1.00
N ASN A 78 9.38 10.57 1.68
CA ASN A 78 8.53 11.75 1.76
C ASN A 78 9.00 12.60 2.96
N PRO A 79 9.54 13.81 2.74
CA PRO A 79 10.07 14.64 3.84
C PRO A 79 8.99 15.18 4.77
N VAL A 80 7.70 15.10 4.40
CA VAL A 80 6.59 15.63 5.20
C VAL A 80 6.17 14.63 6.28
N CYS A 81 6.06 13.34 5.94
CA CYS A 81 5.61 12.30 6.87
C CYS A 81 6.72 11.31 7.26
N GLY A 82 7.89 11.36 6.60
CA GLY A 82 8.97 10.42 6.82
C GLY A 82 8.69 9.01 6.28
N ASP A 83 7.66 8.85 5.46
CA ASP A 83 7.36 7.57 4.80
C ASP A 83 8.45 7.25 3.77
N ILE A 84 8.92 6.01 3.76
CA ILE A 84 9.96 5.54 2.85
C ILE A 84 9.37 4.44 1.97
N LEU A 85 9.56 4.57 0.65
CA LEU A 85 9.17 3.58 -0.34
C LEU A 85 10.40 3.11 -1.12
N GLU A 86 10.74 1.83 -0.98
CA GLU A 86 11.66 1.14 -1.87
C GLU A 86 10.84 0.43 -2.94
N LEU A 87 11.21 0.65 -4.19
CA LEU A 87 10.55 0.05 -5.35
C LEU A 87 11.60 -0.58 -6.26
N SER A 88 11.39 -1.83 -6.64
CA SER A 88 12.24 -2.59 -7.54
C SER A 88 11.42 -3.13 -8.70
N ALA A 89 12.03 -3.18 -9.89
CA ALA A 89 11.39 -3.74 -11.07
C ALA A 89 12.37 -4.54 -11.93
N ARG A 90 11.83 -5.55 -12.59
CA ARG A 90 12.49 -6.33 -13.63
C ARG A 90 11.80 -6.10 -14.96
N MET A 91 12.61 -5.81 -15.97
CA MET A 91 12.17 -5.65 -17.35
C MET A 91 12.27 -6.98 -18.10
N ASP A 92 11.28 -7.25 -18.93
CA ASP A 92 11.33 -8.31 -19.94
C ASP A 92 10.63 -7.81 -21.21
N ALA A 93 11.24 -8.08 -22.38
CA ALA A 93 10.73 -7.66 -23.68
C ALA A 93 10.29 -6.19 -23.77
N GLY A 94 10.98 -5.27 -23.06
CA GLY A 94 10.68 -3.83 -23.05
C GLY A 94 9.50 -3.44 -22.17
N ARG A 95 8.98 -4.37 -21.37
CA ARG A 95 7.88 -4.15 -20.41
C ARG A 95 8.31 -4.46 -18.98
N ILE A 96 7.65 -3.86 -18.02
CA ILE A 96 7.84 -4.17 -16.60
C ILE A 96 7.17 -5.51 -16.34
N ALA A 97 7.97 -6.57 -16.28
CA ALA A 97 7.48 -7.93 -16.06
C ALA A 97 7.12 -8.19 -14.61
N GLU A 98 7.86 -7.58 -13.69
CA GLU A 98 7.63 -7.71 -12.25
C GLU A 98 8.03 -6.42 -11.54
N ALA A 99 7.24 -6.02 -10.57
CA ALA A 99 7.56 -4.93 -9.65
C ALA A 99 7.28 -5.37 -8.22
N ARG A 100 8.17 -5.04 -7.29
CA ARG A 100 8.00 -5.30 -5.85
C ARG A 100 8.33 -4.08 -5.03
N PHE A 101 7.72 -3.98 -3.86
CA PHE A 101 7.93 -2.85 -2.99
C PHE A 101 8.16 -3.25 -1.53
N ARG A 102 8.83 -2.37 -0.82
CA ARG A 102 8.90 -2.34 0.64
C ARG A 102 8.59 -0.91 1.08
N THR A 103 7.65 -0.77 1.99
CA THR A 103 7.23 0.54 2.50
C THR A 103 7.33 0.55 4.01
N ARG A 104 7.88 1.64 4.53
CA ARG A 104 7.79 2.02 5.93
C ARG A 104 6.99 3.31 5.99
N GLY A 105 5.74 3.23 6.43
CA GLY A 105 4.84 4.37 6.41
C GLY A 105 3.44 4.05 6.89
N CYS A 106 2.52 4.96 6.63
CA CYS A 106 1.14 4.88 7.05
C CYS A 106 0.32 3.87 6.20
N VAL A 107 -0.92 3.61 6.61
CA VAL A 107 -1.88 2.71 5.93
C VAL A 107 -2.00 3.05 4.44
N THR A 108 -2.15 4.34 4.11
CA THR A 108 -2.29 4.80 2.72
C THR A 108 -1.00 4.66 1.93
N ALA A 109 0.18 4.83 2.57
CA ALA A 109 1.47 4.61 1.89
C ALA A 109 1.63 3.14 1.46
N VAL A 110 1.26 2.19 2.31
CA VAL A 110 1.26 0.76 1.97
C VAL A 110 0.27 0.47 0.85
N ALA A 111 -0.97 0.99 0.94
CA ALA A 111 -2.01 0.76 -0.06
C ALA A 111 -1.64 1.35 -1.44
N CYS A 112 -1.13 2.58 -1.48
CA CYS A 112 -0.67 3.22 -2.73
C CYS A 112 0.50 2.47 -3.35
N SER A 113 1.45 2.00 -2.54
CA SER A 113 2.60 1.24 -3.03
C SER A 113 2.19 -0.12 -3.59
N SER A 114 1.27 -0.81 -2.92
CA SER A 114 0.70 -2.08 -3.38
C SER A 114 0.00 -1.91 -4.73
N LEU A 115 -0.92 -0.94 -4.85
CA LEU A 115 -1.61 -0.64 -6.11
C LEU A 115 -0.62 -0.23 -7.21
N LEU A 116 0.40 0.59 -6.88
CA LEU A 116 1.39 1.02 -7.86
C LEU A 116 2.07 -0.17 -8.55
N THR A 117 2.43 -1.23 -7.83
CA THR A 117 3.06 -2.41 -8.43
C THR A 117 2.15 -3.12 -9.43
N GLU A 118 0.85 -3.14 -9.19
CA GLU A 118 -0.14 -3.67 -10.14
C GLU A 118 -0.27 -2.78 -11.37
N LEU A 119 -0.31 -1.46 -11.16
CA LEU A 119 -0.37 -0.49 -12.26
C LEU A 119 0.88 -0.51 -13.16
N LEU A 120 2.04 -0.85 -12.62
CA LEU A 120 3.30 -0.95 -13.36
C LEU A 120 3.39 -2.24 -14.17
N HIS A 121 2.78 -3.32 -13.71
CA HIS A 121 2.90 -4.63 -14.34
C HIS A 121 2.43 -4.63 -15.80
N GLY A 122 3.24 -5.19 -16.69
CA GLY A 122 2.95 -5.29 -18.12
C GLY A 122 3.09 -3.99 -18.92
N LYS A 123 3.33 -2.84 -18.28
CA LYS A 123 3.50 -1.56 -18.94
C LYS A 123 4.92 -1.37 -19.47
N THR A 124 5.05 -0.64 -20.58
CA THR A 124 6.32 -0.05 -20.98
C THR A 124 6.67 1.14 -20.09
N PRO A 125 7.94 1.54 -19.97
CA PRO A 125 8.32 2.74 -19.25
C PRO A 125 7.58 4.01 -19.71
N ALA A 126 7.24 4.11 -21.00
CA ALA A 126 6.49 5.24 -21.54
C ALA A 126 5.04 5.25 -21.02
N GLU A 127 4.37 4.09 -21.04
CA GLU A 127 3.01 3.93 -20.51
C GLU A 127 2.94 4.14 -19.00
N ALA A 128 3.98 3.75 -18.28
CA ALA A 128 4.04 3.91 -16.83
C ALA A 128 4.26 5.39 -16.38
N ARG A 129 4.88 6.21 -17.24
CA ARG A 129 5.14 7.63 -16.95
C ARG A 129 3.88 8.47 -16.80
N VAL A 130 2.77 8.06 -17.39
CA VAL A 130 1.50 8.79 -17.33
C VAL A 130 0.67 8.49 -16.08
N ILE A 131 1.14 7.60 -15.21
CA ILE A 131 0.49 7.32 -13.92
C ILE A 131 0.58 8.57 -13.06
N THR A 132 -0.58 9.06 -12.62
CA THR A 132 -0.70 10.28 -11.79
C THR A 132 -1.12 9.93 -10.37
N PRO A 133 -0.85 10.80 -9.38
CA PRO A 133 -1.33 10.62 -8.02
C PRO A 133 -2.85 10.56 -7.93
N GLU A 134 -3.54 11.35 -8.78
CA GLU A 134 -5.00 11.37 -8.87
C GLU A 134 -5.53 10.01 -9.31
N GLN A 135 -4.94 9.39 -10.32
CA GLN A 135 -5.32 8.05 -10.78
C GLN A 135 -5.13 7.00 -9.68
N ILE A 136 -4.03 7.07 -8.92
CA ILE A 136 -3.80 6.18 -7.77
C ILE A 136 -4.88 6.38 -6.71
N SER A 137 -5.17 7.65 -6.38
CA SER A 137 -6.20 8.00 -5.41
C SER A 137 -7.59 7.53 -5.84
N GLU A 138 -7.99 7.81 -7.08
CA GLU A 138 -9.30 7.41 -7.62
C GLU A 138 -9.47 5.88 -7.66
N THR A 139 -8.43 5.15 -8.05
CA THR A 139 -8.47 3.68 -8.07
C THR A 139 -8.63 3.09 -6.67
N LEU A 140 -8.11 3.77 -5.64
CA LEU A 140 -8.31 3.40 -4.24
C LEU A 140 -9.62 3.92 -3.64
N GLY A 141 -10.52 4.47 -4.46
CA GLY A 141 -11.83 4.98 -4.01
C GLY A 141 -11.78 6.39 -3.43
N GLY A 142 -10.72 7.14 -3.69
CA GLY A 142 -10.49 8.50 -3.22
C GLY A 142 -9.74 8.54 -1.88
N LEU A 143 -8.59 9.21 -1.87
CA LEU A 143 -7.83 9.45 -0.64
C LEU A 143 -8.23 10.78 -0.02
N PRO A 144 -8.40 10.84 1.31
CA PRO A 144 -8.56 12.11 2.01
C PRO A 144 -7.41 13.07 1.72
N PRO A 145 -7.65 14.39 1.65
CA PRO A 145 -6.58 15.37 1.37
C PRO A 145 -5.36 15.25 2.29
N ALA A 146 -5.57 14.91 3.55
CA ALA A 146 -4.51 14.72 4.55
C ALA A 146 -3.58 13.54 4.24
N THR A 147 -4.02 12.56 3.43
CA THR A 147 -3.27 11.36 3.08
C THR A 147 -2.89 11.28 1.61
N PHE A 148 -3.24 12.29 0.81
CA PHE A 148 -2.96 12.35 -0.62
C PHE A 148 -1.45 12.33 -0.94
N HIS A 149 -0.61 12.79 0.01
CA HIS A 149 0.84 12.71 -0.11
C HIS A 149 1.37 11.27 -0.28
N ALA A 150 0.61 10.25 0.13
CA ALA A 150 0.97 8.85 -0.10
C ALA A 150 0.89 8.48 -1.61
N ALA A 151 -0.10 9.00 -2.33
CA ALA A 151 -0.20 8.83 -3.78
C ALA A 151 0.91 9.59 -4.51
N GLN A 152 1.30 10.77 -3.99
CA GLN A 152 2.44 11.52 -4.52
C GLN A 152 3.76 10.76 -4.33
N LEU A 153 3.99 10.18 -3.13
CA LEU A 153 5.16 9.35 -2.86
C LEU A 153 5.25 8.16 -3.83
N ALA A 154 4.13 7.47 -4.05
CA ALA A 154 4.07 6.34 -4.98
C ALA A 154 4.40 6.79 -6.42
N ARG A 155 3.85 7.90 -6.87
CA ARG A 155 4.14 8.49 -8.19
C ARG A 155 5.61 8.88 -8.32
N ASP A 156 6.18 9.53 -7.31
CA ASP A 156 7.58 9.97 -7.34
C ASP A 156 8.54 8.76 -7.36
N ALA A 157 8.21 7.70 -6.63
CA ALA A 157 8.93 6.43 -6.71
C ALA A 157 8.85 5.81 -8.13
N ALA A 158 7.67 5.81 -8.75
CA ALA A 158 7.52 5.35 -10.13
C ALA A 158 8.42 6.15 -11.08
N GLN A 159 8.41 7.48 -11.00
CA GLN A 159 9.24 8.34 -11.85
C GLN A 159 10.74 8.10 -11.64
N ALA A 160 11.19 7.95 -10.39
CA ALA A 160 12.58 7.66 -10.06
C ALA A 160 13.00 6.27 -10.61
N LEU A 161 12.13 5.27 -10.50
CA LEU A 161 12.36 3.94 -11.07
C LEU A 161 12.49 4.01 -12.60
N LEU A 162 11.52 4.65 -13.27
CA LEU A 162 11.47 4.77 -14.73
C LEU A 162 12.65 5.57 -15.30
N ALA A 163 13.27 6.45 -14.54
CA ALA A 163 14.49 7.14 -14.93
C ALA A 163 15.70 6.19 -14.99
N LYS A 164 15.67 5.09 -14.23
CA LYS A 164 16.71 4.04 -14.24
C LYS A 164 16.43 2.92 -15.23
N LEU A 165 15.18 2.74 -15.62
CA LEU A 165 14.76 1.76 -16.63
C LEU A 165 14.91 2.37 -18.03
N LYS A 166 16.12 2.47 -18.51
CA LYS A 166 16.43 2.94 -19.88
C LYS A 166 16.68 1.75 -20.79
#